data_92a79766bef389a8cab7d2a729956b4e
#
_entry.id   92a79766bef389a8cab7d2a729956b4e
#
_cell.length_a   1.000
_cell.length_b   1.000
_cell.length_c   1.000
_cell.angle_alpha   90.00
_cell.angle_beta   90.00
_cell.angle_gamma   90.00
#
_symmetry.space_group_name_H-M   'P 1'
#
loop_
_entity.id
_entity.type
_entity.pdbx_description
1 polymer ?
#
loop_
_entity_poly.entity_id
_entity_poly.type
_entity_poly.pdbx_seq_one_letter_code
_entity_poly.pdbx_strand_id
1 'polypeptide(L)'
;GYNVLHPMGFDSFGLPAEQYAIKTGNHPEGFTLKNIQTFTKQLKMLGFSFDWDKQVSTCDPSFYKWTQWIFKQLYEDGLARYVDIPVNWCEELGTVLANDEIIDGKSERGGFPVIRKNMKQWVIDIPKYAERLLAGLEEVDWPESTKEIQRNWIGKSIGAHVDFKVDGYDDKFTVFTTRCDTLFGATYCVLAPEHELVEKITTPDKKDEVKAYLDVCATKSELERTELNKEKTGVFIGAYAINPVNGKKIPIWISDYVLAGYGTGAIMAVPAHDDRDYAFAKKFGIDIIPVL
;
A
#
# COMPACT_ATOMS: atom_id res chain seq x y z
N GLY A 1 -49.39 -10.51 1.73
CA GLY A 1 -47.98 -10.67 1.69
C GLY A 1 -47.31 -9.71 0.72
N TYR A 2 -46.04 -9.56 0.87
CA TYR A 2 -45.19 -8.75 -0.02
C TYR A 2 -44.48 -9.68 -1.02
N ASN A 3 -44.22 -9.20 -2.22
CA ASN A 3 -43.33 -9.86 -3.15
C ASN A 3 -41.89 -9.42 -2.76
N VAL A 4 -41.06 -10.38 -2.36
CA VAL A 4 -39.70 -10.11 -1.84
C VAL A 4 -38.66 -10.62 -2.81
N LEU A 5 -37.80 -9.74 -3.27
CA LEU A 5 -36.59 -10.10 -4.02
C LEU A 5 -35.45 -10.31 -3.03
N HIS A 6 -35.09 -11.56 -2.76
CA HIS A 6 -33.97 -11.94 -1.88
C HIS A 6 -33.07 -12.95 -2.60
N PRO A 7 -32.21 -12.48 -3.53
CA PRO A 7 -31.38 -13.37 -4.34
C PRO A 7 -30.25 -13.97 -3.50
N MET A 8 -29.72 -15.12 -3.97
CA MET A 8 -28.48 -15.71 -3.48
C MET A 8 -27.40 -15.54 -4.54
N GLY A 9 -26.24 -15.03 -4.12
CA GLY A 9 -25.05 -14.91 -4.97
C GLY A 9 -23.89 -15.74 -4.44
N PHE A 10 -23.22 -16.45 -5.36
CA PHE A 10 -21.98 -17.19 -5.06
C PHE A 10 -20.80 -16.45 -5.67
N ASP A 11 -19.89 -16.00 -4.82
CA ASP A 11 -18.55 -15.56 -5.24
C ASP A 11 -17.71 -16.79 -5.52
N SER A 12 -17.51 -17.06 -6.81
CA SER A 12 -17.09 -18.37 -7.30
C SER A 12 -15.84 -18.37 -8.16
N PHE A 13 -15.13 -17.24 -8.22
CA PHE A 13 -13.75 -17.16 -8.71
C PHE A 13 -12.77 -17.17 -7.53
N GLY A 14 -11.51 -17.44 -7.81
CA GLY A 14 -10.43 -17.16 -6.91
C GLY A 14 -9.40 -18.26 -6.72
N LEU A 15 -8.31 -17.87 -6.06
CA LEU A 15 -7.13 -18.67 -5.78
C LEU A 15 -7.41 -20.02 -5.07
N PRO A 16 -8.38 -20.15 -4.14
CA PRO A 16 -8.67 -21.44 -3.50
C PRO A 16 -9.06 -22.54 -4.48
N ALA A 17 -9.92 -22.23 -5.45
CA ALA A 17 -10.34 -23.20 -6.46
C ALA A 17 -9.19 -23.56 -7.42
N GLU A 18 -8.37 -22.60 -7.80
CA GLU A 18 -7.20 -22.79 -8.65
C GLU A 18 -6.13 -23.64 -7.97
N GLN A 19 -5.80 -23.34 -6.72
CA GLN A 19 -4.83 -24.13 -5.94
C GLN A 19 -5.30 -25.58 -5.69
N TYR A 20 -6.61 -25.75 -5.45
CA TYR A 20 -7.19 -27.09 -5.36
C TYR A 20 -7.07 -27.84 -6.68
N ALA A 21 -7.34 -27.17 -7.80
CA ALA A 21 -7.20 -27.75 -9.14
C ALA A 21 -5.75 -28.20 -9.41
N ILE A 22 -4.77 -27.37 -9.10
CA ILE A 22 -3.34 -27.70 -9.25
C ILE A 22 -2.98 -28.95 -8.42
N LYS A 23 -3.42 -29.00 -7.15
CA LYS A 23 -3.11 -30.12 -6.24
C LYS A 23 -3.77 -31.43 -6.63
N THR A 24 -4.95 -31.40 -7.19
CA THR A 24 -5.78 -32.59 -7.46
C THR A 24 -5.86 -32.99 -8.91
N GLY A 25 -5.39 -32.12 -9.83
CA GLY A 25 -5.54 -32.31 -11.28
C GLY A 25 -6.97 -32.17 -11.79
N ASN A 26 -7.90 -31.66 -10.97
CA ASN A 26 -9.29 -31.43 -11.34
C ASN A 26 -9.48 -30.02 -11.95
N HIS A 27 -10.40 -29.89 -12.91
CA HIS A 27 -10.75 -28.58 -13.44
C HIS A 27 -11.48 -27.73 -12.39
N PRO A 28 -11.10 -26.44 -12.18
CA PRO A 28 -11.70 -25.60 -11.14
C PRO A 28 -13.21 -25.42 -11.29
N GLU A 29 -13.74 -25.34 -12.51
CA GLU A 29 -15.17 -25.22 -12.78
C GLU A 29 -16.01 -26.34 -12.18
N GLY A 30 -15.62 -27.60 -12.44
CA GLY A 30 -16.35 -28.76 -11.92
C GLY A 30 -16.41 -28.81 -10.39
N PHE A 31 -15.30 -28.47 -9.74
CA PHE A 31 -15.23 -28.36 -8.29
C PHE A 31 -16.12 -27.23 -7.76
N THR A 32 -16.06 -26.07 -8.37
CA THR A 32 -16.85 -24.89 -7.99
C THR A 32 -18.33 -25.14 -8.13
N LEU A 33 -18.79 -25.67 -9.27
CA LEU A 33 -20.20 -25.99 -9.49
C LEU A 33 -20.74 -27.03 -8.49
N LYS A 34 -19.94 -28.06 -8.15
CA LYS A 34 -20.29 -29.04 -7.14
C LYS A 34 -20.46 -28.39 -5.75
N ASN A 35 -19.58 -27.46 -5.39
CA ASN A 35 -19.66 -26.73 -4.14
C ASN A 35 -20.93 -25.86 -4.09
N ILE A 36 -21.24 -25.13 -5.16
CA ILE A 36 -22.47 -24.31 -5.26
C ILE A 36 -23.72 -25.18 -5.02
N GLN A 37 -23.77 -26.36 -5.65
CA GLN A 37 -24.88 -27.30 -5.43
C GLN A 37 -24.98 -27.76 -3.97
N THR A 38 -23.84 -28.04 -3.34
CA THR A 38 -23.77 -28.45 -1.94
C THR A 38 -24.24 -27.34 -1.00
N PHE A 39 -23.75 -26.11 -1.17
CA PHE A 39 -24.17 -24.94 -0.41
C PHE A 39 -25.66 -24.67 -0.58
N THR A 40 -26.16 -24.70 -1.82
CA THR A 40 -27.59 -24.51 -2.09
C THR A 40 -28.43 -25.51 -1.34
N LYS A 41 -28.04 -26.81 -1.36
CA LYS A 41 -28.74 -27.85 -0.61
C LYS A 41 -28.73 -27.60 0.90
N GLN A 42 -27.58 -27.22 1.46
CA GLN A 42 -27.44 -26.96 2.89
C GLN A 42 -28.27 -25.75 3.34
N LEU A 43 -28.23 -24.66 2.56
CA LEU A 43 -29.01 -23.45 2.85
C LEU A 43 -30.54 -23.70 2.79
N LYS A 44 -30.99 -24.52 1.82
CA LYS A 44 -32.39 -24.96 1.72
C LYS A 44 -32.81 -25.80 2.94
N MET A 45 -31.90 -26.64 3.45
CA MET A 45 -32.16 -27.44 4.65
C MET A 45 -32.33 -26.56 5.91
N LEU A 46 -31.65 -25.42 5.98
CA LEU A 46 -31.76 -24.44 7.06
C LEU A 46 -33.06 -23.59 6.97
N GLY A 47 -33.80 -23.72 5.88
CA GLY A 47 -35.06 -23.01 5.68
C GLY A 47 -34.92 -21.53 5.32
N PHE A 48 -33.82 -21.09 4.79
CA PHE A 48 -33.66 -19.72 4.34
C PHE A 48 -34.60 -19.41 3.18
N SER A 49 -35.24 -18.27 3.24
CA SER A 49 -36.23 -17.80 2.24
C SER A 49 -35.59 -17.00 1.10
N PHE A 50 -34.57 -17.57 0.47
CA PHE A 50 -33.98 -16.98 -0.74
C PHE A 50 -34.89 -17.23 -1.95
N ASP A 51 -34.87 -16.28 -2.87
CA ASP A 51 -35.43 -16.46 -4.24
C ASP A 51 -34.41 -17.23 -5.10
N TRP A 52 -34.52 -18.55 -5.05
CA TRP A 52 -33.57 -19.46 -5.70
C TRP A 52 -33.60 -19.36 -7.23
N ASP A 53 -34.69 -18.80 -7.81
CA ASP A 53 -34.80 -18.54 -9.25
C ASP A 53 -33.97 -17.32 -9.66
N LYS A 54 -33.54 -16.51 -8.70
CA LYS A 54 -32.66 -15.35 -8.88
C LYS A 54 -31.24 -15.60 -8.38
N GLN A 55 -30.84 -16.85 -8.30
CA GLN A 55 -29.47 -17.22 -7.95
C GLN A 55 -28.50 -16.75 -9.05
N VAL A 56 -27.38 -16.20 -8.64
CA VAL A 56 -26.28 -15.77 -9.54
C VAL A 56 -24.96 -16.38 -9.10
N SER A 57 -24.02 -16.50 -10.04
CA SER A 57 -22.67 -16.97 -9.76
C SER A 57 -21.67 -16.07 -10.50
N THR A 58 -20.66 -15.58 -9.81
CA THR A 58 -19.69 -14.64 -10.38
C THR A 58 -18.83 -15.28 -11.49
N CYS A 59 -18.68 -16.61 -11.49
CA CYS A 59 -17.96 -17.34 -12.53
C CYS A 59 -18.82 -17.65 -13.77
N ASP A 60 -20.11 -17.32 -13.77
CA ASP A 60 -20.97 -17.49 -14.95
C ASP A 60 -20.65 -16.42 -16.01
N PRO A 61 -20.41 -16.80 -17.27
CA PRO A 61 -20.14 -15.85 -18.35
C PRO A 61 -21.24 -14.79 -18.53
N SER A 62 -22.50 -15.15 -18.28
CA SER A 62 -23.61 -14.21 -18.33
C SER A 62 -23.53 -13.12 -17.26
N PHE A 63 -22.85 -13.40 -16.13
CA PHE A 63 -22.61 -12.46 -15.05
C PHE A 63 -21.31 -11.67 -15.29
N TYR A 64 -20.15 -12.32 -15.45
CA TYR A 64 -18.87 -11.61 -15.49
C TYR A 64 -18.66 -10.80 -16.77
N LYS A 65 -19.41 -11.02 -17.84
CA LYS A 65 -19.38 -10.13 -19.01
C LYS A 65 -19.59 -8.66 -18.66
N TRP A 66 -20.38 -8.39 -17.61
CA TRP A 66 -20.63 -7.02 -17.14
C TRP A 66 -19.44 -6.44 -16.41
N THR A 67 -18.74 -7.25 -15.62
CA THR A 67 -17.46 -6.86 -15.02
C THR A 67 -16.42 -6.52 -16.09
N GLN A 68 -16.34 -7.34 -17.14
CA GLN A 68 -15.46 -7.07 -18.27
C GLN A 68 -15.86 -5.79 -19.02
N TRP A 69 -17.16 -5.54 -19.17
CA TRP A 69 -17.67 -4.32 -19.80
C TRP A 69 -17.31 -3.08 -18.96
N ILE A 70 -17.50 -3.13 -17.64
CA ILE A 70 -17.10 -2.05 -16.74
C ILE A 70 -15.59 -1.78 -16.85
N PHE A 71 -14.77 -2.83 -16.81
CA PHE A 71 -13.32 -2.70 -17.00
C PHE A 71 -12.97 -2.01 -18.32
N LYS A 72 -13.64 -2.40 -19.41
CA LYS A 72 -13.44 -1.78 -20.71
C LYS A 72 -13.77 -0.29 -20.69
N GLN A 73 -14.88 0.12 -20.05
CA GLN A 73 -15.21 1.54 -19.88
C GLN A 73 -14.12 2.28 -19.07
N LEU A 74 -13.65 1.70 -17.96
CA LEU A 74 -12.56 2.29 -17.17
C LEU A 74 -11.27 2.45 -18.00
N TYR A 75 -10.98 1.51 -18.87
CA TYR A 75 -9.83 1.59 -19.77
C TYR A 75 -10.00 2.69 -20.82
N GLU A 76 -11.17 2.77 -21.47
CA GLU A 76 -11.49 3.80 -22.47
C GLU A 76 -11.46 5.21 -21.86
N ASP A 77 -11.86 5.35 -20.60
CA ASP A 77 -11.79 6.61 -19.83
C ASP A 77 -10.38 6.91 -19.26
N GLY A 78 -9.39 6.07 -19.53
CA GLY A 78 -8.02 6.22 -19.04
C GLY A 78 -7.85 6.05 -17.54
N LEU A 79 -8.79 5.37 -16.89
CA LEU A 79 -8.77 5.04 -15.46
C LEU A 79 -8.10 3.69 -15.20
N ALA A 80 -8.21 2.73 -16.10
CA ALA A 80 -7.47 1.48 -16.03
C ALA A 80 -6.19 1.59 -16.87
N ARG A 81 -5.04 1.25 -16.26
CA ARG A 81 -3.72 1.34 -16.91
C ARG A 81 -2.89 0.08 -16.65
N TYR A 82 -2.08 -0.30 -17.62
CA TYR A 82 -1.15 -1.41 -17.50
C TYR A 82 0.27 -0.87 -17.29
N VAL A 83 0.75 -0.90 -16.06
CA VAL A 83 1.98 -0.23 -15.62
C VAL A 83 2.85 -1.14 -14.75
N ASP A 84 4.16 -0.84 -14.70
CA ASP A 84 5.08 -1.52 -13.78
C ASP A 84 4.90 -0.95 -12.37
N ILE A 85 4.56 -1.85 -11.44
CA ILE A 85 4.43 -1.52 -10.01
C ILE A 85 5.11 -2.60 -9.15
N PRO A 86 5.60 -2.25 -7.96
CA PRO A 86 6.07 -3.23 -7.01
C PRO A 86 4.89 -4.04 -6.45
N VAL A 87 4.97 -5.36 -6.59
CA VAL A 87 3.94 -6.31 -6.12
C VAL A 87 4.56 -7.33 -5.16
N ASN A 88 3.71 -7.97 -4.36
CA ASN A 88 4.11 -9.06 -3.48
C ASN A 88 4.02 -10.38 -4.27
N TRP A 89 5.13 -10.90 -4.70
CA TRP A 89 5.22 -12.11 -5.51
C TRP A 89 5.53 -13.32 -4.65
N CYS A 90 4.76 -14.38 -4.80
CA CYS A 90 5.03 -15.68 -4.21
C CYS A 90 5.33 -16.68 -5.32
N GLU A 91 6.59 -17.15 -5.39
CA GLU A 91 7.05 -18.07 -6.44
C GLU A 91 6.35 -19.42 -6.36
N GLU A 92 6.19 -19.96 -5.15
CA GLU A 92 5.58 -21.28 -4.92
C GLU A 92 4.09 -21.32 -5.23
N LEU A 93 3.39 -20.21 -5.05
CA LEU A 93 1.99 -20.08 -5.44
C LEU A 93 1.82 -19.61 -6.89
N GLY A 94 2.90 -19.08 -7.51
CA GLY A 94 2.89 -18.56 -8.87
C GLY A 94 1.97 -17.35 -9.06
N THR A 95 1.78 -16.52 -8.01
CA THR A 95 0.82 -15.42 -8.04
C THR A 95 1.27 -14.21 -7.21
N VAL A 96 0.62 -13.08 -7.50
CA VAL A 96 0.71 -11.86 -6.69
C VAL A 96 -0.29 -11.95 -5.54
N LEU A 97 0.13 -11.54 -4.35
CA LEU A 97 -0.67 -11.54 -3.13
C LEU A 97 -0.99 -10.10 -2.68
N ALA A 98 -2.20 -9.92 -2.14
CA ALA A 98 -2.56 -8.71 -1.43
C ALA A 98 -1.80 -8.60 -0.10
N ASN A 99 -1.69 -7.39 0.46
CA ASN A 99 -1.00 -7.20 1.73
C ASN A 99 -1.61 -8.04 2.87
N ASP A 100 -2.94 -8.18 2.88
CA ASP A 100 -3.68 -8.95 3.89
C ASP A 100 -3.44 -10.47 3.81
N GLU A 101 -2.87 -10.96 2.70
CA GLU A 101 -2.54 -12.37 2.48
C GLU A 101 -1.09 -12.71 2.90
N ILE A 102 -0.39 -11.75 3.55
CA ILE A 102 1.00 -11.90 3.97
C ILE A 102 1.10 -11.74 5.48
N ILE A 103 1.70 -12.73 6.12
CA ILE A 103 1.96 -12.75 7.56
C ILE A 103 3.46 -13.04 7.76
N ASP A 104 4.17 -12.16 8.44
CA ASP A 104 5.62 -12.28 8.72
C ASP A 104 6.46 -12.57 7.46
N GLY A 105 6.17 -11.87 6.35
CA GLY A 105 6.88 -12.03 5.07
C GLY A 105 6.57 -13.34 4.32
N LYS A 106 5.54 -14.06 4.74
CA LYS A 106 5.11 -15.33 4.14
C LYS A 106 3.65 -15.28 3.72
N SER A 107 3.29 -16.08 2.72
CA SER A 107 1.90 -16.24 2.33
C SER A 107 1.08 -16.87 3.45
N GLU A 108 -0.11 -16.33 3.75
CA GLU A 108 -1.05 -16.94 4.70
C GLU A 108 -1.35 -18.39 4.32
N ARG A 109 -1.47 -18.65 3.02
CA ARG A 109 -1.67 -19.99 2.48
C ARG A 109 -0.34 -20.66 2.17
N GLY A 110 -0.01 -21.67 2.91
CA GLY A 110 1.16 -22.51 2.70
C GLY A 110 2.44 -22.03 3.38
N GLY A 111 2.49 -20.79 3.90
CA GLY A 111 3.65 -20.26 4.63
C GLY A 111 4.90 -20.07 3.76
N PHE A 112 4.71 -19.80 2.48
CA PHE A 112 5.80 -19.64 1.50
C PHE A 112 6.39 -18.22 1.52
N PRO A 113 7.69 -18.06 1.24
CA PRO A 113 8.32 -16.74 1.16
C PRO A 113 7.65 -15.85 0.13
N VAL A 114 7.49 -14.57 0.48
CA VAL A 114 6.97 -13.54 -0.43
C VAL A 114 8.04 -12.47 -0.63
N ILE A 115 8.26 -12.08 -1.88
CA ILE A 115 9.24 -11.06 -2.26
C ILE A 115 8.58 -9.87 -2.95
N ARG A 116 9.15 -8.69 -2.77
CA ARG A 116 8.74 -7.50 -3.57
C ARG A 116 9.42 -7.57 -4.93
N LYS A 117 8.62 -7.49 -6.00
CA LYS A 117 9.10 -7.56 -7.38
C LYS A 117 8.33 -6.57 -8.25
N ASN A 118 9.02 -5.82 -9.09
CA ASN A 118 8.36 -4.99 -10.10
C ASN A 118 7.79 -5.88 -11.20
N MET A 119 6.50 -5.73 -11.43
CA MET A 119 5.78 -6.47 -12.48
C MET A 119 4.74 -5.57 -13.13
N LYS A 120 4.48 -5.80 -14.42
CA LYS A 120 3.37 -5.16 -15.13
C LYS A 120 2.05 -5.66 -14.58
N GLN A 121 1.23 -4.72 -14.13
CA GLN A 121 -0.09 -4.98 -13.57
C GLN A 121 -1.12 -4.02 -14.12
N TRP A 122 -2.36 -4.48 -14.18
CA TRP A 122 -3.49 -3.59 -14.35
C TRP A 122 -3.76 -2.85 -13.03
N VAL A 123 -3.85 -1.54 -13.12
CA VAL A 123 -4.22 -0.68 -11.98
C VAL A 123 -5.40 0.21 -12.36
N ILE A 124 -6.25 0.49 -11.40
CA ILE A 124 -7.37 1.44 -11.52
C ILE A 124 -7.00 2.68 -10.74
N ASP A 125 -7.06 3.85 -11.39
CA ASP A 125 -6.66 5.14 -10.82
C ASP A 125 -7.75 5.70 -9.89
N ILE A 126 -8.01 4.99 -8.80
CA ILE A 126 -8.99 5.37 -7.77
C ILE A 126 -8.73 6.78 -7.22
N PRO A 127 -7.47 7.24 -7.01
CA PRO A 127 -7.20 8.58 -6.47
C PRO A 127 -7.79 9.73 -7.28
N LYS A 128 -8.06 9.55 -8.58
CA LYS A 128 -8.76 10.57 -9.39
C LYS A 128 -10.14 10.95 -8.87
N TYR A 129 -10.77 10.08 -8.09
CA TYR A 129 -12.09 10.31 -7.53
C TYR A 129 -12.06 10.82 -6.08
N ALA A 130 -10.90 10.91 -5.45
CA ALA A 130 -10.77 11.23 -4.02
C ALA A 130 -11.47 12.56 -3.65
N GLU A 131 -11.20 13.63 -4.39
CA GLU A 131 -11.83 14.95 -4.15
C GLU A 131 -13.34 14.92 -4.39
N ARG A 132 -13.79 14.23 -5.45
CA ARG A 132 -15.21 14.12 -5.79
C ARG A 132 -15.96 13.28 -4.76
N LEU A 133 -15.36 12.19 -4.27
CA LEU A 133 -15.93 11.36 -3.20
C LEU A 133 -16.03 12.17 -1.90
N LEU A 134 -15.00 12.93 -1.57
CA LEU A 134 -14.98 13.78 -0.37
C LEU A 134 -16.09 14.85 -0.43
N ALA A 135 -16.23 15.54 -1.57
CA ALA A 135 -17.28 16.52 -1.76
C ALA A 135 -18.69 15.89 -1.72
N GLY A 136 -18.87 14.71 -2.30
CA GLY A 136 -20.13 13.98 -2.31
C GLY A 136 -20.64 13.55 -0.92
N LEU A 137 -19.78 13.51 0.09
CA LEU A 137 -20.20 13.24 1.46
C LEU A 137 -21.13 14.32 2.05
N GLU A 138 -21.05 15.54 1.50
CA GLU A 138 -21.93 16.64 1.94
C GLU A 138 -23.35 16.54 1.33
N GLU A 139 -23.52 15.77 0.26
CA GLU A 139 -24.78 15.60 -0.45
C GLU A 139 -25.64 14.44 0.09
N VAL A 140 -25.02 13.49 0.83
CA VAL A 140 -25.70 12.29 1.30
C VAL A 140 -26.23 12.45 2.74
N ASP A 141 -27.41 11.95 3.00
CA ASP A 141 -28.02 11.90 4.35
C ASP A 141 -27.53 10.66 5.10
N TRP A 142 -26.23 10.66 5.44
CA TRP A 142 -25.60 9.60 6.21
C TRP A 142 -25.27 10.05 7.63
N PRO A 143 -25.20 9.11 8.60
CA PRO A 143 -24.70 9.42 9.94
C PRO A 143 -23.31 10.06 9.89
N GLU A 144 -23.08 11.09 10.71
CA GLU A 144 -21.78 11.81 10.68
C GLU A 144 -20.60 10.90 10.98
N SER A 145 -20.75 9.92 11.86
CA SER A 145 -19.72 8.91 12.13
C SER A 145 -19.28 8.14 10.87
N THR A 146 -20.24 7.83 9.99
CA THR A 146 -19.94 7.16 8.71
C THR A 146 -19.19 8.09 7.77
N LYS A 147 -19.60 9.36 7.67
CA LYS A 147 -18.92 10.38 6.85
C LYS A 147 -17.50 10.60 7.34
N GLU A 148 -17.30 10.68 8.65
CA GLU A 148 -15.97 10.89 9.25
C GLU A 148 -15.02 9.72 8.99
N ILE A 149 -15.50 8.48 9.09
CA ILE A 149 -14.70 7.30 8.71
C ILE A 149 -14.25 7.39 7.26
N GLN A 150 -15.11 7.82 6.34
CA GLN A 150 -14.75 7.97 4.93
C GLN A 150 -13.83 9.16 4.66
N ARG A 151 -14.03 10.31 5.33
CA ARG A 151 -13.09 11.44 5.27
C ARG A 151 -11.69 11.02 5.72
N ASN A 152 -11.61 10.29 6.83
CA ASN A 152 -10.34 9.80 7.37
C ASN A 152 -9.69 8.75 6.44
N TRP A 153 -10.48 7.90 5.81
CA TRP A 153 -9.98 6.94 4.82
C TRP A 153 -9.41 7.61 3.58
N ILE A 154 -10.10 8.61 3.02
CA ILE A 154 -9.61 9.41 1.90
C ILE A 154 -8.36 10.19 2.31
N GLY A 155 -8.33 10.70 3.53
CA GLY A 155 -7.15 11.28 4.16
C GLY A 155 -6.61 12.50 3.43
N LYS A 156 -7.48 13.45 3.02
CA LYS A 156 -7.04 14.69 2.38
C LYS A 156 -6.06 15.43 3.29
N SER A 157 -4.86 15.65 2.79
CA SER A 157 -3.78 16.35 3.48
C SER A 157 -3.39 17.62 2.73
N ILE A 158 -3.29 18.72 3.45
CA ILE A 158 -2.85 20.02 2.91
C ILE A 158 -1.47 20.31 3.47
N GLY A 159 -0.51 20.59 2.60
CA GLY A 159 0.86 20.85 2.99
C GLY A 159 1.66 21.51 1.89
N ALA A 160 2.97 21.56 2.08
CA ALA A 160 3.91 22.14 1.14
C ALA A 160 4.93 21.11 0.65
N HIS A 161 5.32 21.25 -0.60
CA HIS A 161 6.52 20.60 -1.13
C HIS A 161 7.74 21.47 -0.80
N VAL A 162 8.76 20.85 -0.21
CA VAL A 162 10.00 21.54 0.17
C VAL A 162 11.17 20.81 -0.46
N ASP A 163 11.97 21.54 -1.23
CA ASP A 163 13.16 21.01 -1.89
C ASP A 163 14.39 21.10 -0.98
N PHE A 164 15.06 19.97 -0.79
CA PHE A 164 16.34 19.89 -0.12
C PHE A 164 17.45 19.60 -1.14
N LYS A 165 18.42 20.52 -1.27
CA LYS A 165 19.61 20.29 -2.07
C LYS A 165 20.53 19.32 -1.37
N VAL A 166 21.18 18.43 -2.12
CA VAL A 166 22.19 17.52 -1.58
C VAL A 166 23.55 18.22 -1.61
N ASP A 167 24.21 18.28 -0.45
CA ASP A 167 25.51 18.94 -0.34
C ASP A 167 26.59 18.23 -1.17
N GLY A 168 27.27 18.99 -2.04
CA GLY A 168 28.28 18.48 -2.93
C GLY A 168 27.77 17.77 -4.19
N TYR A 169 26.48 17.82 -4.45
CA TYR A 169 25.83 17.26 -5.65
C TYR A 169 24.90 18.31 -6.29
N ASP A 170 24.66 18.18 -7.59
CA ASP A 170 23.67 19.03 -8.31
C ASP A 170 22.22 18.54 -8.09
N ASP A 171 22.05 17.49 -7.31
CA ASP A 171 20.78 16.84 -7.06
C ASP A 171 20.02 17.49 -5.91
N LYS A 172 18.69 17.33 -5.96
CA LYS A 172 17.77 17.66 -4.89
C LYS A 172 16.74 16.56 -4.75
N PHE A 173 16.12 16.48 -3.59
CA PHE A 173 14.90 15.71 -3.37
C PHE A 173 13.84 16.61 -2.75
N THR A 174 12.59 16.27 -3.00
CA THR A 174 11.43 17.01 -2.50
C THR A 174 10.78 16.23 -1.38
N VAL A 175 10.43 16.88 -0.28
CA VAL A 175 9.59 16.31 0.77
C VAL A 175 8.22 16.96 0.76
N PHE A 176 7.18 16.22 1.10
CA PHE A 176 5.88 16.78 1.39
C PHE A 176 5.70 16.87 2.91
N THR A 177 5.31 18.03 3.41
CA THR A 177 5.05 18.21 4.85
C THR A 177 3.80 19.04 5.09
N THR A 178 2.99 18.66 6.08
CA THR A 178 1.87 19.47 6.57
C THR A 178 2.32 20.50 7.61
N ARG A 179 3.57 20.43 8.06
CA ARG A 179 4.16 21.25 9.11
C ARG A 179 5.44 21.94 8.63
N CYS A 180 5.33 22.70 7.53
CA CYS A 180 6.46 23.49 7.01
C CYS A 180 6.96 24.57 8.00
N ASP A 181 6.14 24.95 8.96
CA ASP A 181 6.48 25.84 10.06
C ASP A 181 7.60 25.26 10.97
N THR A 182 7.73 23.96 11.04
CA THR A 182 8.75 23.27 11.87
C THR A 182 10.10 23.05 11.17
N LEU A 183 10.28 23.49 9.94
CA LEU A 183 11.52 23.32 9.13
C LEU A 183 12.80 23.77 9.85
N PHE A 184 12.71 24.79 10.70
CA PHE A 184 13.85 25.28 11.47
C PHE A 184 14.39 24.24 12.47
N GLY A 185 13.56 23.28 12.90
CA GLY A 185 13.90 22.16 13.76
C GLY A 185 14.19 20.86 13.04
N ALA A 186 14.20 20.87 11.71
CA ALA A 186 14.60 19.69 10.96
C ALA A 186 16.10 19.43 11.13
N THR A 187 16.44 18.27 11.70
CA THR A 187 17.81 17.89 12.03
C THR A 187 18.36 16.73 11.20
N TYR A 188 17.52 16.06 10.45
CA TYR A 188 17.92 15.05 9.46
C TYR A 188 16.81 14.86 8.40
N CYS A 189 17.16 14.21 7.30
CA CYS A 189 16.24 13.73 6.28
C CYS A 189 16.32 12.23 6.17
N VAL A 190 15.21 11.60 5.75
CA VAL A 190 15.16 10.17 5.50
C VAL A 190 14.61 9.91 4.11
N LEU A 191 15.32 9.09 3.34
CA LEU A 191 14.86 8.58 2.07
C LEU A 191 14.33 7.15 2.23
N ALA A 192 13.35 6.79 1.42
CA ALA A 192 12.95 5.40 1.26
C ALA A 192 14.15 4.57 0.75
N PRO A 193 14.30 3.32 1.18
CA PRO A 193 15.36 2.44 0.68
C PRO A 193 15.39 2.34 -0.86
N GLU A 194 14.24 2.41 -1.50
CA GLU A 194 14.06 2.29 -2.96
C GLU A 194 14.18 3.63 -3.70
N HIS A 195 14.49 4.72 -3.00
CA HIS A 195 14.58 6.05 -3.62
C HIS A 195 15.79 6.13 -4.58
N GLU A 196 15.58 6.66 -5.80
CA GLU A 196 16.58 6.71 -6.88
C GLU A 196 17.92 7.37 -6.51
N LEU A 197 17.88 8.34 -5.59
CA LEU A 197 19.10 9.03 -5.14
C LEU A 197 19.96 8.19 -4.20
N VAL A 198 19.44 7.17 -3.54
CA VAL A 198 20.18 6.41 -2.53
C VAL A 198 21.48 5.85 -3.10
N GLU A 199 21.40 5.18 -4.25
CA GLU A 199 22.58 4.61 -4.90
C GLU A 199 23.56 5.69 -5.37
N LYS A 200 23.04 6.83 -5.85
CA LYS A 200 23.81 7.91 -6.45
C LYS A 200 24.62 8.71 -5.42
N ILE A 201 24.03 9.02 -4.25
CA ILE A 201 24.62 9.91 -3.25
C ILE A 201 25.23 9.18 -2.04
N THR A 202 25.13 7.85 -1.98
CA THR A 202 25.79 7.06 -0.93
C THR A 202 27.31 7.16 -1.11
N THR A 203 27.99 7.60 -0.04
CA THR A 203 29.45 7.73 -0.05
C THR A 203 30.14 6.36 -0.12
N PRO A 204 31.36 6.29 -0.72
CA PRO A 204 32.05 5.01 -0.94
C PRO A 204 32.26 4.17 0.34
N ASP A 205 32.51 4.82 1.48
CA ASP A 205 32.69 4.20 2.80
C ASP A 205 31.40 3.65 3.41
N LYS A 206 30.23 4.06 2.90
CA LYS A 206 28.91 3.61 3.36
C LYS A 206 28.24 2.59 2.45
N LYS A 207 28.81 2.29 1.30
CA LYS A 207 28.18 1.41 0.30
C LYS A 207 27.83 0.02 0.81
N ASP A 208 28.72 -0.60 1.56
CA ASP A 208 28.50 -1.97 2.05
C ASP A 208 27.42 -2.01 3.13
N GLU A 209 27.42 -1.03 4.04
CA GLU A 209 26.42 -0.90 5.10
C GLU A 209 25.02 -0.62 4.53
N VAL A 210 24.95 0.31 3.57
CA VAL A 210 23.73 0.67 2.85
C VAL A 210 23.20 -0.55 2.08
N LYS A 211 24.03 -1.25 1.34
CA LYS A 211 23.63 -2.44 0.57
C LYS A 211 23.04 -3.52 1.48
N ALA A 212 23.73 -3.84 2.58
CA ALA A 212 23.22 -4.82 3.55
C ALA A 212 21.84 -4.41 4.12
N TYR A 213 21.62 -3.11 4.36
CA TYR A 213 20.34 -2.62 4.84
C TYR A 213 19.25 -2.68 3.78
N LEU A 214 19.55 -2.36 2.52
CA LEU A 214 18.63 -2.50 1.38
C LEU A 214 18.17 -3.95 1.21
N ASP A 215 19.08 -4.91 1.31
CA ASP A 215 18.77 -6.35 1.21
C ASP A 215 17.77 -6.78 2.33
N VAL A 216 17.95 -6.27 3.55
CA VAL A 216 17.01 -6.52 4.66
C VAL A 216 15.66 -5.86 4.39
N CYS A 217 15.63 -4.61 3.92
CA CYS A 217 14.39 -3.91 3.62
C CYS A 217 13.58 -4.58 2.51
N ALA A 218 14.25 -5.16 1.51
CA ALA A 218 13.60 -5.86 0.39
C ALA A 218 12.78 -7.09 0.83
N THR A 219 13.06 -7.65 2.00
CA THR A 219 12.32 -8.80 2.55
C THR A 219 11.11 -8.41 3.39
N LYS A 220 10.95 -7.13 3.73
CA LYS A 220 9.85 -6.63 4.59
C LYS A 220 8.65 -6.19 3.77
N SER A 221 7.45 -6.53 4.23
CA SER A 221 6.19 -5.99 3.69
C SER A 221 5.99 -4.53 4.08
N GLU A 222 5.14 -3.80 3.35
CA GLU A 222 4.79 -2.41 3.72
C GLU A 222 4.11 -2.32 5.09
N LEU A 223 3.30 -3.31 5.44
CA LEU A 223 2.65 -3.37 6.75
C LEU A 223 3.67 -3.48 7.87
N GLU A 224 4.63 -4.39 7.76
CA GLU A 224 5.73 -4.54 8.72
C GLU A 224 6.60 -3.28 8.82
N ARG A 225 6.75 -2.54 7.73
CA ARG A 225 7.53 -1.29 7.69
C ARG A 225 6.83 -0.13 8.38
N THR A 226 5.49 -0.09 8.35
CA THR A 226 4.68 1.01 8.90
C THR A 226 4.21 0.78 10.34
N GLU A 227 4.50 -0.36 10.94
CA GLU A 227 4.09 -0.69 12.30
C GLU A 227 4.69 0.29 13.33
N LEU A 228 3.81 0.98 14.07
CA LEU A 228 4.19 2.09 14.95
C LEU A 228 5.05 1.66 16.15
N ASN A 229 4.82 0.45 16.66
CA ASN A 229 5.49 -0.05 17.87
C ASN A 229 6.83 -0.74 17.59
N LYS A 230 7.28 -0.79 16.34
CA LYS A 230 8.52 -1.46 15.97
C LYS A 230 9.73 -0.58 16.25
N GLU A 231 10.82 -1.21 16.66
CA GLU A 231 12.10 -0.54 16.83
C GLU A 231 12.54 0.12 15.51
N LYS A 232 12.85 1.42 15.57
CA LYS A 232 13.25 2.18 14.37
C LYS A 232 14.64 1.74 13.93
N THR A 233 14.76 1.41 12.64
CA THR A 233 16.03 1.03 12.01
C THR A 233 16.37 2.02 10.90
N GLY A 234 17.63 2.17 10.59
CA GLY A 234 18.08 3.04 9.51
C GLY A 234 19.60 3.07 9.40
N VAL A 235 20.09 3.56 8.28
CA VAL A 235 21.53 3.70 7.98
C VAL A 235 21.81 5.11 7.46
N PHE A 236 22.86 5.73 7.98
CA PHE A 236 23.39 6.99 7.44
C PHE A 236 24.13 6.73 6.13
N ILE A 237 23.77 7.43 5.06
CA ILE A 237 24.33 7.18 3.73
C ILE A 237 25.62 7.94 3.43
N GLY A 238 26.12 8.73 4.41
CA GLY A 238 27.34 9.55 4.27
C GLY A 238 27.10 10.93 3.66
N ALA A 239 25.95 11.20 3.05
CA ALA A 239 25.62 12.47 2.42
C ALA A 239 24.77 13.36 3.35
N TYR A 240 24.76 14.66 3.03
CA TYR A 240 24.02 15.68 3.78
C TYR A 240 23.08 16.44 2.86
N ALA A 241 21.96 16.87 3.40
CA ALA A 241 21.04 17.81 2.77
C ALA A 241 21.25 19.21 3.34
N ILE A 242 20.96 20.24 2.53
CA ILE A 242 20.96 21.62 2.97
C ILE A 242 19.53 22.01 3.38
N ASN A 243 19.34 22.31 4.66
CA ASN A 243 18.05 22.81 5.13
C ASN A 243 17.76 24.19 4.49
N PRO A 244 16.66 24.33 3.71
CA PRO A 244 16.44 25.51 2.90
C PRO A 244 16.14 26.79 3.68
N VAL A 245 15.74 26.69 4.95
CA VAL A 245 15.37 27.88 5.76
C VAL A 245 16.53 28.44 6.60
N ASN A 246 17.55 27.61 6.92
CA ASN A 246 18.66 28.05 7.77
C ASN A 246 20.06 27.74 7.21
N GLY A 247 20.14 27.06 6.05
CA GLY A 247 21.39 26.72 5.39
C GLY A 247 22.23 25.64 6.10
N LYS A 248 21.75 25.04 7.18
CA LYS A 248 22.48 24.00 7.89
C LYS A 248 22.54 22.70 7.09
N LYS A 249 23.68 22.02 7.19
CA LYS A 249 23.84 20.66 6.66
C LYS A 249 23.24 19.68 7.69
N ILE A 250 22.31 18.85 7.21
CA ILE A 250 21.64 17.82 8.01
C ILE A 250 21.86 16.45 7.35
N PRO A 251 22.12 15.38 8.11
CA PRO A 251 22.45 14.09 7.56
C PRO A 251 21.25 13.46 6.83
N ILE A 252 21.55 12.72 5.75
CA ILE A 252 20.56 11.94 5.00
C ILE A 252 20.69 10.47 5.43
N TRP A 253 19.59 9.92 5.87
CA TRP A 253 19.43 8.52 6.28
C TRP A 253 18.55 7.76 5.30
N ILE A 254 18.64 6.47 5.30
CA ILE A 254 17.62 5.57 4.74
C ILE A 254 16.95 4.84 5.90
N SER A 255 15.65 4.63 5.80
CA SER A 255 14.91 3.86 6.81
C SER A 255 13.70 3.18 6.20
N ASP A 256 13.38 2.01 6.71
CA ASP A 256 12.29 1.17 6.23
C ASP A 256 10.88 1.75 6.49
N TYR A 257 10.73 2.68 7.44
CA TYR A 257 9.43 3.32 7.69
C TYR A 257 9.06 4.41 6.68
N VAL A 258 9.97 4.80 5.78
CA VAL A 258 9.67 5.69 4.65
C VAL A 258 9.38 4.83 3.41
N LEU A 259 8.21 5.05 2.81
CA LEU A 259 7.76 4.26 1.66
C LEU A 259 7.94 5.05 0.36
N ALA A 260 8.55 4.44 -0.65
CA ALA A 260 8.73 5.06 -1.98
C ALA A 260 7.40 5.32 -2.71
N GLY A 261 6.37 4.51 -2.42
CA GLY A 261 5.03 4.64 -3.02
C GLY A 261 4.13 5.66 -2.31
N TYR A 262 4.58 6.27 -1.21
CA TYR A 262 3.82 7.26 -0.46
C TYR A 262 4.50 8.61 -0.47
N GLY A 263 3.79 9.64 -0.95
CA GLY A 263 4.34 10.98 -1.10
C GLY A 263 5.47 11.04 -2.12
N THR A 264 6.62 11.57 -1.70
CA THR A 264 7.83 11.73 -2.54
C THR A 264 8.89 10.65 -2.29
N GLY A 265 8.63 9.69 -1.40
CA GLY A 265 9.64 8.73 -0.94
C GLY A 265 10.75 9.35 -0.09
N ALA A 266 10.55 10.58 0.39
CA ALA A 266 11.48 11.33 1.23
C ALA A 266 10.72 12.09 2.32
N ILE A 267 11.31 12.21 3.50
CA ILE A 267 10.79 13.03 4.60
C ILE A 267 11.87 13.91 5.19
N MET A 268 11.49 15.07 5.71
CA MET A 268 12.25 15.80 6.71
C MET A 268 11.86 15.30 8.09
N ALA A 269 12.78 15.24 9.01
CA ALA A 269 12.54 14.79 10.37
C ALA A 269 12.74 15.93 11.39
N VAL A 270 11.73 16.09 12.26
CA VAL A 270 11.71 17.14 13.29
C VAL A 270 11.54 16.50 14.67
N PRO A 271 12.61 16.00 15.27
CA PRO A 271 12.54 15.18 16.48
C PRO A 271 11.89 15.83 17.71
N ALA A 272 11.88 17.15 17.78
CA ALA A 272 11.23 17.86 18.87
C ALA A 272 9.70 17.88 18.77
N HIS A 273 9.11 17.53 17.62
CA HIS A 273 7.69 17.69 17.32
C HIS A 273 7.03 16.47 16.67
N ASP A 274 7.73 15.34 16.57
CA ASP A 274 7.21 14.05 16.10
C ASP A 274 7.81 12.90 16.89
N ASP A 275 6.96 12.01 17.43
CA ASP A 275 7.38 10.91 18.30
C ASP A 275 8.26 9.87 17.57
N ARG A 276 8.01 9.64 16.28
CA ARG A 276 8.81 8.68 15.48
C ARG A 276 10.19 9.25 15.23
N ASP A 277 10.25 10.53 14.87
CA ASP A 277 11.50 11.24 14.64
C ASP A 277 12.30 11.35 15.92
N TYR A 278 11.61 11.58 17.06
CA TYR A 278 12.25 11.61 18.39
C TYR A 278 12.89 10.27 18.74
N ALA A 279 12.15 9.17 18.57
CA ALA A 279 12.67 7.83 18.87
C ALA A 279 13.90 7.48 18.00
N PHE A 280 13.85 7.84 16.72
CA PHE A 280 14.96 7.65 15.78
C PHE A 280 16.18 8.50 16.18
N ALA A 281 15.97 9.79 16.42
CA ALA A 281 17.04 10.71 16.81
C ALA A 281 17.73 10.27 18.11
N LYS A 282 16.96 9.84 19.12
CA LYS A 282 17.51 9.30 20.37
C LYS A 282 18.36 8.05 20.15
N LYS A 283 17.90 7.15 19.28
CA LYS A 283 18.63 5.91 18.99
C LYS A 283 19.96 6.17 18.29
N PHE A 284 19.99 7.10 17.34
CA PHE A 284 21.17 7.37 16.51
C PHE A 284 21.98 8.59 16.94
N GLY A 285 21.64 9.21 18.08
CA GLY A 285 22.39 10.35 18.62
C GLY A 285 22.30 11.61 17.77
N ILE A 286 21.17 11.84 17.11
CA ILE A 286 20.93 13.03 16.28
C ILE A 286 20.37 14.16 17.17
N ASP A 287 20.73 15.40 16.86
CA ASP A 287 20.30 16.58 17.61
C ASP A 287 18.76 16.73 17.59
N ILE A 288 18.22 17.18 18.74
CA ILE A 288 16.80 17.49 18.93
C ILE A 288 16.68 18.98 19.21
N ILE A 289 16.10 19.74 18.26
CA ILE A 289 16.01 21.19 18.31
C ILE A 289 14.55 21.61 18.39
N PRO A 290 14.07 22.14 19.53
CA PRO A 290 12.73 22.69 19.65
C PRO A 290 12.60 24.00 18.85
N VAL A 291 11.44 24.23 18.23
CA VAL A 291 11.15 25.44 17.43
C VAL A 291 9.85 26.14 17.83
N LEU A 292 9.13 25.58 18.79
CA LEU A 292 7.90 26.14 19.38
C LEU A 292 8.02 26.25 20.88
#